data_31b26e82b82a0d18adb685274f75818d
#
_entry.id   31b26e82b82a0d18adb685274f75818d
#
_cell.length_a   1.000
_cell.length_b   1.000
_cell.length_c   1.000
_cell.angle_alpha   90.00
_cell.angle_beta   90.00
_cell.angle_gamma   90.00
#
_symmetry.space_group_name_H-M   'P 1'
#
loop_
_entity.id
_entity.type
_entity.pdbx_description
1 polymer ?
#
loop_
_entity_poly.entity_id
_entity_poly.type
_entity_poly.pdbx_seq_one_letter_code
_entity_poly.pdbx_strand_id
1 'polypeptide(L)'
;SPRHSDPNFVKLLHELIEKYKIDFLHPHPSSEALVVSQNLDSIKTKTLLPKPSIISTDKLKTQRILSDSGINVAQTKIFENLNSIQTSFEELGGGPLWIRAKSGAGGNLSLLCSEPKEVEYWMKLWILRGKANIDDFMLQQFLPGRNIAWDSFWYEGKLIASFTRER
;
A
#
# COMPACT_ATOMS: atom_id res chain seq x y z
N SER A 1 9.73 19.64 -8.08
CA SER A 1 8.32 19.51 -8.49
C SER A 1 7.45 19.28 -7.26
N PRO A 2 6.20 19.72 -7.25
CA PRO A 2 5.28 19.46 -6.14
C PRO A 2 5.04 17.95 -5.98
N ARG A 3 4.81 17.51 -4.73
CA ARG A 3 4.41 16.15 -4.43
C ARG A 3 2.91 15.97 -4.73
N HIS A 4 2.46 14.73 -4.85
CA HIS A 4 1.04 14.39 -5.06
C HIS A 4 0.07 15.00 -4.01
N SER A 5 0.58 15.32 -2.81
CA SER A 5 -0.19 15.98 -1.74
C SER A 5 -0.24 17.51 -1.85
N ASP A 6 0.48 18.10 -2.82
CA ASP A 6 0.46 19.55 -3.06
C ASP A 6 -0.78 19.91 -3.87
N PRO A 7 -1.56 20.94 -3.47
CA PRO A 7 -2.71 21.42 -4.23
C PRO A 7 -2.40 21.80 -5.68
N ASN A 8 -1.16 22.18 -5.97
CA ASN A 8 -0.71 22.56 -7.30
C ASN A 8 -0.29 21.36 -8.18
N PHE A 9 -0.31 20.13 -7.65
CA PHE A 9 0.17 18.95 -8.38
C PHE A 9 -0.60 18.74 -9.70
N VAL A 10 -1.93 18.75 -9.65
CA VAL A 10 -2.77 18.54 -10.84
C VAL A 10 -2.61 19.71 -11.84
N LYS A 11 -2.52 20.95 -11.33
CA LYS A 11 -2.27 22.11 -12.18
C LYS A 11 -0.95 21.97 -12.95
N LEU A 12 0.11 21.58 -12.27
CA LEU A 12 1.40 21.34 -12.93
C LEU A 12 1.30 20.23 -13.98
N LEU A 13 0.57 19.15 -13.71
CA LEU A 13 0.36 18.10 -14.70
C LEU A 13 -0.30 18.65 -15.98
N HIS A 14 -1.33 19.49 -15.87
CA HIS A 14 -1.96 20.14 -17.02
C HIS A 14 -0.96 21.00 -17.80
N GLU A 15 -0.16 21.83 -17.11
CA GLU A 15 0.85 22.66 -17.74
C GLU A 15 1.91 21.81 -18.50
N LEU A 16 2.34 20.71 -17.92
CA LEU A 16 3.30 19.80 -18.54
C LEU A 16 2.71 19.06 -19.75
N ILE A 17 1.46 18.58 -19.64
CA ILE A 17 0.74 17.90 -20.73
C ILE A 17 0.62 18.85 -21.93
N GLU A 18 0.20 20.08 -21.72
CA GLU A 18 0.05 21.07 -22.79
C GLU A 18 1.40 21.49 -23.36
N LYS A 19 2.36 21.80 -22.52
CA LYS A 19 3.70 22.28 -22.92
C LYS A 19 4.45 21.26 -23.77
N TYR A 20 4.40 20.00 -23.37
CA TYR A 20 5.16 18.92 -24.02
C TYR A 20 4.32 18.06 -24.95
N LYS A 21 3.04 18.40 -25.16
CA LYS A 21 2.08 17.66 -25.99
C LYS A 21 2.06 16.17 -25.66
N ILE A 22 1.90 15.88 -24.35
CA ILE A 22 1.95 14.52 -23.84
C ILE A 22 0.68 13.77 -24.27
N ASP A 23 0.85 12.64 -24.98
CA ASP A 23 -0.24 11.80 -25.47
C ASP A 23 -0.69 10.76 -24.44
N PHE A 24 0.18 10.39 -23.51
CA PHE A 24 -0.09 9.35 -22.53
C PHE A 24 0.58 9.66 -21.18
N LEU A 25 -0.21 9.60 -20.10
CA LEU A 25 0.24 9.81 -18.73
C LEU A 25 0.19 8.50 -17.92
N HIS A 26 1.31 8.08 -17.37
CA HIS A 26 1.40 6.93 -16.48
C HIS A 26 2.05 7.32 -15.14
N PRO A 27 1.25 7.61 -14.09
CA PRO A 27 1.80 7.84 -12.77
C PRO A 27 2.30 6.53 -12.17
N HIS A 28 3.53 6.50 -11.69
CA HIS A 28 4.16 5.29 -11.16
C HIS A 28 3.85 5.02 -9.68
N PRO A 29 3.97 5.98 -8.74
CA PRO A 29 3.60 5.77 -7.35
C PRO A 29 2.10 5.66 -7.16
N SER A 30 1.65 4.71 -6.33
CA SER A 30 0.21 4.51 -6.05
C SER A 30 -0.51 5.76 -5.55
N SER A 31 0.19 6.62 -4.80
CA SER A 31 -0.35 7.90 -4.31
C SER A 31 -0.59 8.90 -5.43
N GLU A 32 0.32 8.99 -6.41
CA GLU A 32 0.12 9.82 -7.60
C GLU A 32 -0.97 9.23 -8.49
N ALA A 33 -0.99 7.91 -8.67
CA ALA A 33 -2.03 7.21 -9.42
C ALA A 33 -3.42 7.50 -8.86
N LEU A 34 -3.57 7.53 -7.53
CA LEU A 34 -4.84 7.88 -6.88
C LEU A 34 -5.25 9.32 -7.19
N VAL A 35 -4.36 10.30 -7.03
CA VAL A 35 -4.66 11.71 -7.31
C VAL A 35 -5.01 11.91 -8.78
N VAL A 36 -4.25 11.33 -9.69
CA VAL A 36 -4.54 11.40 -11.14
C VAL A 36 -5.89 10.77 -11.45
N SER A 37 -6.18 9.59 -10.87
CA SER A 37 -7.46 8.91 -11.07
C SER A 37 -8.66 9.71 -10.55
N GLN A 38 -8.50 10.43 -9.44
CA GLN A 38 -9.52 11.33 -8.90
C GLN A 38 -9.80 12.56 -9.77
N ASN A 39 -8.89 12.90 -10.68
CA ASN A 39 -8.96 14.08 -11.53
C ASN A 39 -9.03 13.72 -13.03
N LEU A 40 -9.40 12.48 -13.38
CA LEU A 40 -9.44 12.01 -14.77
C LEU A 40 -10.29 12.88 -15.70
N ASP A 41 -11.41 13.41 -15.20
CA ASP A 41 -12.31 14.26 -15.99
C ASP A 41 -11.67 15.59 -16.44
N SER A 42 -10.67 16.07 -15.68
CA SER A 42 -9.93 17.29 -16.00
C SER A 42 -8.65 17.02 -16.80
N ILE A 43 -8.11 15.83 -16.76
CA ILE A 43 -6.85 15.46 -17.43
C ILE A 43 -7.11 15.10 -18.87
N LYS A 44 -6.62 15.94 -19.78
CA LYS A 44 -6.88 15.87 -21.24
C LYS A 44 -5.91 14.95 -21.99
N THR A 45 -5.37 13.95 -21.34
CA THR A 45 -4.48 12.97 -21.99
C THR A 45 -4.89 11.54 -21.65
N LYS A 46 -4.46 10.57 -22.45
CA LYS A 46 -4.78 9.17 -22.23
C LYS A 46 -4.07 8.65 -20.97
N THR A 47 -4.75 7.78 -20.24
CA THR A 47 -4.19 7.06 -19.10
C THR A 47 -4.85 5.69 -18.98
N LEU A 48 -4.16 4.74 -18.35
CA LEU A 48 -4.67 3.38 -18.08
C LEU A 48 -4.94 3.18 -16.58
N LEU A 49 -5.42 4.21 -15.92
CA LEU A 49 -5.76 4.12 -14.50
C LEU A 49 -7.18 3.59 -14.30
N PRO A 50 -7.38 2.72 -13.30
CA PRO A 50 -8.71 2.35 -12.88
C PRO A 50 -9.41 3.52 -12.17
N LYS A 51 -10.71 3.39 -11.95
CA LYS A 51 -11.48 4.36 -11.16
C LYS A 51 -10.88 4.51 -9.74
N PRO A 52 -11.01 5.68 -9.10
CA PRO A 52 -10.44 5.92 -7.76
C PRO A 52 -10.90 4.90 -6.71
N SER A 53 -12.13 4.40 -6.82
CA SER A 53 -12.69 3.38 -5.92
C SER A 53 -11.95 2.04 -5.96
N ILE A 54 -11.19 1.77 -7.04
CA ILE A 54 -10.43 0.53 -7.22
C ILE A 54 -8.99 0.70 -6.72
N ILE A 55 -8.44 1.92 -6.81
CA ILE A 55 -7.08 2.19 -6.33
C ILE A 55 -7.11 2.23 -4.80
N SER A 56 -6.58 1.19 -4.17
CA SER A 56 -6.48 1.12 -2.72
C SER A 56 -5.03 1.15 -2.27
N THR A 57 -4.73 2.04 -1.33
CA THR A 57 -3.47 2.04 -0.58
C THR A 57 -3.63 1.36 0.78
N ASP A 58 -4.86 0.97 1.14
CA ASP A 58 -5.21 0.29 2.39
C ASP A 58 -5.06 -1.22 2.22
N LYS A 59 -4.07 -1.79 2.92
CA LYS A 59 -3.75 -3.21 2.88
C LYS A 59 -4.82 -4.08 3.53
N LEU A 60 -5.50 -3.59 4.58
CA LEU A 60 -6.58 -4.32 5.23
C LEU A 60 -7.80 -4.45 4.33
N LYS A 61 -8.17 -3.35 3.63
CA LYS A 61 -9.24 -3.38 2.65
C LYS A 61 -8.93 -4.36 1.52
N THR A 62 -7.71 -4.33 1.01
CA THR A 62 -7.28 -5.27 -0.03
C THR A 62 -7.34 -6.72 0.44
N GLN A 63 -6.87 -7.01 1.65
CA GLN A 63 -6.95 -8.35 2.23
C GLN A 63 -8.39 -8.83 2.39
N ARG A 64 -9.31 -7.97 2.84
CA ARG A 64 -10.73 -8.34 2.95
C ARG A 64 -11.32 -8.72 1.60
N ILE A 65 -11.10 -7.90 0.58
CA ILE A 65 -11.57 -8.18 -0.79
C ILE A 65 -11.05 -9.53 -1.30
N LEU A 66 -9.77 -9.82 -1.09
CA LEU A 66 -9.15 -11.08 -1.49
C LEU A 66 -9.74 -12.28 -0.71
N SER A 67 -9.85 -12.15 0.61
CA SER A 67 -10.43 -13.18 1.48
C SER A 67 -11.89 -13.47 1.12
N ASP A 68 -12.70 -12.43 0.91
CA ASP A 68 -14.11 -12.56 0.51
C ASP A 68 -14.25 -13.22 -0.88
N SER A 69 -13.21 -13.13 -1.70
CA SER A 69 -13.11 -13.79 -3.00
C SER A 69 -12.54 -15.21 -2.92
N GLY A 70 -12.35 -15.76 -1.72
CA GLY A 70 -11.83 -17.13 -1.50
C GLY A 70 -10.31 -17.28 -1.66
N ILE A 71 -9.58 -16.16 -1.73
CA ILE A 71 -8.11 -16.17 -1.82
C ILE A 71 -7.52 -16.20 -0.41
N ASN A 72 -6.61 -17.14 -0.16
CA ASN A 72 -5.89 -17.20 1.11
C ASN A 72 -5.02 -15.96 1.30
N VAL A 73 -5.18 -15.31 2.44
CA VAL A 73 -4.39 -14.14 2.84
C VAL A 73 -3.67 -14.40 4.17
N ALA A 74 -2.55 -13.71 4.38
CA ALA A 74 -1.86 -13.79 5.66
C ALA A 74 -2.75 -13.28 6.80
N GLN A 75 -2.78 -13.99 7.92
CA GLN A 75 -3.53 -13.55 9.10
C GLN A 75 -2.99 -12.21 9.58
N THR A 76 -3.90 -11.33 9.98
CA THR A 76 -3.55 -9.95 10.35
C THR A 76 -4.34 -9.49 11.57
N LYS A 77 -3.66 -8.82 12.50
CA LYS A 77 -4.24 -8.17 13.67
C LYS A 77 -3.99 -6.67 13.62
N ILE A 78 -4.95 -5.91 14.12
CA ILE A 78 -4.81 -4.47 14.36
C ILE A 78 -4.64 -4.26 15.86
N PHE A 79 -3.97 -3.17 16.23
CA PHE A 79 -3.76 -2.82 17.63
C PHE A 79 -4.85 -1.86 18.11
N GLU A 80 -5.37 -2.13 19.30
CA GLU A 80 -6.19 -1.16 20.04
C GLU A 80 -5.30 -0.26 20.90
N ASN A 81 -4.23 -0.83 21.43
CA ASN A 81 -3.23 -0.14 22.26
C ASN A 81 -1.95 -1.00 22.34
N LEU A 82 -0.90 -0.46 22.93
CA LEU A 82 0.38 -1.17 23.07
C LEU A 82 0.30 -2.43 23.95
N ASN A 83 -0.66 -2.51 24.89
CA ASN A 83 -0.80 -3.67 25.76
C ASN A 83 -1.36 -4.90 25.03
N SER A 84 -2.01 -4.71 23.89
CA SER A 84 -2.53 -5.80 23.05
C SER A 84 -1.46 -6.50 22.20
N ILE A 85 -0.23 -5.98 22.16
CA ILE A 85 0.86 -6.52 21.32
C ILE A 85 1.16 -7.97 21.66
N GLN A 86 1.34 -8.29 22.95
CA GLN A 86 1.68 -9.64 23.40
C GLN A 86 0.62 -10.64 22.96
N THR A 87 -0.65 -10.36 23.26
CA THR A 87 -1.77 -11.23 22.90
C THR A 87 -1.89 -11.39 21.39
N SER A 88 -1.78 -10.28 20.63
CA SER A 88 -1.84 -10.33 19.16
C SER A 88 -0.72 -11.15 18.55
N PHE A 89 0.48 -11.09 19.15
CA PHE A 89 1.64 -11.86 18.72
C PHE A 89 1.41 -13.37 18.93
N GLU A 90 0.90 -13.77 20.10
CA GLU A 90 0.57 -15.15 20.43
C GLU A 90 -0.54 -15.71 19.55
N GLU A 91 -1.60 -14.95 19.35
CA GLU A 91 -2.74 -15.34 18.48
C GLU A 91 -2.35 -15.54 17.02
N LEU A 92 -1.28 -14.92 16.56
CA LEU A 92 -0.72 -15.11 15.22
C LEU A 92 0.35 -16.23 15.16
N GLY A 93 0.51 -17.00 16.23
CA GLY A 93 1.37 -18.19 16.29
C GLY A 93 2.72 -17.98 16.97
N GLY A 94 3.02 -16.80 17.53
CA GLY A 94 4.21 -16.53 18.34
C GLY A 94 5.57 -16.62 17.63
N GLY A 95 5.58 -16.76 16.29
CA GLY A 95 6.79 -16.84 15.46
C GLY A 95 7.19 -15.48 14.91
N PRO A 96 8.12 -15.39 13.95
CA PRO A 96 8.42 -14.13 13.33
C PRO A 96 7.19 -13.56 12.62
N LEU A 97 6.87 -12.29 12.89
CA LEU A 97 5.71 -11.59 12.36
C LEU A 97 6.13 -10.25 11.73
N TRP A 98 5.41 -9.80 10.73
CA TRP A 98 5.59 -8.49 10.13
C TRP A 98 4.78 -7.43 10.86
N ILE A 99 5.44 -6.44 11.51
CA ILE A 99 4.81 -5.15 11.80
C ILE A 99 4.82 -4.31 10.52
N ARG A 100 3.70 -3.72 10.16
CA ARG A 100 3.56 -2.97 8.90
C ARG A 100 2.60 -1.79 9.05
N ALA A 101 2.77 -0.77 8.19
CA ALA A 101 1.74 0.25 8.03
C ALA A 101 0.50 -0.31 7.32
N LYS A 102 -0.70 0.06 7.77
CA LYS A 102 -1.98 -0.28 7.11
C LYS A 102 -2.06 0.32 5.71
N SER A 103 -1.50 1.51 5.50
CA SER A 103 -1.52 2.21 4.22
C SER A 103 -0.12 2.62 3.76
N GLY A 104 -0.02 3.03 2.49
CA GLY A 104 1.25 3.44 1.88
C GLY A 104 2.00 2.28 1.20
N ALA A 105 3.13 2.61 0.59
CA ALA A 105 3.96 1.72 -0.21
C ALA A 105 5.43 1.78 0.22
N GLY A 106 6.28 0.96 -0.41
CA GLY A 106 7.73 1.00 -0.24
C GLY A 106 8.26 0.38 1.05
N GLY A 107 7.45 -0.41 1.77
CA GLY A 107 7.89 -1.07 3.01
C GLY A 107 8.10 -0.11 4.20
N ASN A 108 7.69 1.15 4.07
CA ASN A 108 7.73 2.11 5.17
C ASN A 108 7.00 1.57 6.39
N LEU A 109 7.58 1.78 7.57
CA LEU A 109 7.07 1.29 8.85
C LEU A 109 6.99 -0.24 8.96
N SER A 110 7.69 -0.98 8.08
CA SER A 110 7.70 -2.44 8.11
C SER A 110 8.98 -2.97 8.74
N LEU A 111 8.83 -3.94 9.64
CA LEU A 111 9.92 -4.68 10.27
C LEU A 111 9.47 -6.13 10.49
N LEU A 112 10.35 -7.09 10.24
CA LEU A 112 10.15 -8.47 10.68
C LEU A 112 10.59 -8.56 12.14
N CYS A 113 9.69 -8.94 13.02
CA CYS A 113 9.89 -9.03 14.45
C CYS A 113 9.83 -10.48 14.90
N SER A 114 10.79 -10.90 15.72
CA SER A 114 10.87 -12.24 16.31
C SER A 114 10.20 -12.32 17.68
N GLU A 115 10.01 -11.19 18.32
CA GLU A 115 9.39 -11.10 19.65
C GLU A 115 8.53 -9.83 19.83
N PRO A 116 7.55 -9.84 20.75
CA PRO A 116 6.64 -8.72 20.98
C PRO A 116 7.32 -7.40 21.31
N LYS A 117 8.45 -7.42 22.01
CA LYS A 117 9.21 -6.21 22.37
C LYS A 117 9.75 -5.46 21.16
N GLU A 118 10.16 -6.16 20.11
CA GLU A 118 10.61 -5.53 18.87
C GLU A 118 9.46 -4.75 18.21
N VAL A 119 8.24 -5.31 18.21
CA VAL A 119 7.04 -4.63 17.72
C VAL A 119 6.79 -3.35 18.52
N GLU A 120 6.82 -3.45 19.85
CA GLU A 120 6.60 -2.33 20.75
C GLU A 120 7.62 -1.20 20.53
N TYR A 121 8.92 -1.54 20.49
CA TYR A 121 9.98 -0.55 20.27
C TYR A 121 9.91 0.10 18.90
N TRP A 122 9.61 -0.67 17.88
CA TRP A 122 9.42 -0.16 16.52
C TRP A 122 8.27 0.85 16.45
N MET A 123 7.11 0.51 16.99
CA MET A 123 5.97 1.41 17.04
C MET A 123 6.29 2.68 17.82
N LYS A 124 6.84 2.55 19.04
CA LYS A 124 7.23 3.69 19.89
C LYS A 124 8.21 4.62 19.19
N LEU A 125 9.18 4.10 18.46
CA LEU A 125 10.14 4.91 17.71
C LEU A 125 9.44 5.79 16.64
N TRP A 126 8.53 5.23 15.88
CA TRP A 126 7.86 5.97 14.82
C TRP A 126 6.81 6.96 15.35
N ILE A 127 6.14 6.61 16.45
CA ILE A 127 5.23 7.50 17.17
C ILE A 127 6.02 8.69 17.76
N LEU A 128 7.14 8.44 18.42
CA LEU A 128 8.03 9.48 18.97
C LEU A 128 8.54 10.45 17.89
N ARG A 129 8.79 9.95 16.69
CA ARG A 129 9.20 10.76 15.53
C ARG A 129 8.05 11.55 14.89
N GLY A 130 6.82 11.42 15.38
CA GLY A 130 5.63 12.06 14.79
C GLY A 130 5.33 11.59 13.36
N LYS A 131 5.71 10.35 13.01
CA LYS A 131 5.54 9.77 11.67
C LYS A 131 4.42 8.74 11.58
N ALA A 132 3.90 8.29 12.70
CA ALA A 132 2.82 7.33 12.79
C ALA A 132 2.09 7.43 14.13
N ASN A 133 0.86 6.93 14.18
CA ASN A 133 0.07 6.66 15.36
C ASN A 133 -0.09 5.14 15.55
N ILE A 134 -0.61 4.70 16.68
CA ILE A 134 -0.87 3.26 16.93
C ILE A 134 -1.76 2.68 15.83
N ASP A 135 -2.80 3.42 15.47
CA ASP A 135 -3.79 3.01 14.47
C ASP A 135 -3.23 2.86 13.05
N ASP A 136 -2.04 3.36 12.78
CA ASP A 136 -1.39 3.22 11.48
C ASP A 136 -0.74 1.85 11.28
N PHE A 137 -0.58 1.06 12.34
CA PHE A 137 0.10 -0.23 12.30
C PHE A 137 -0.86 -1.42 12.26
N MET A 138 -0.35 -2.50 11.70
CA MET A 138 -0.94 -3.84 11.78
C MET A 138 0.17 -4.88 11.97
N LEU A 139 -0.15 -5.99 12.65
CA LEU A 139 0.72 -7.14 12.78
C LEU A 139 0.22 -8.24 11.85
N GLN A 140 1.12 -8.82 11.07
CA GLN A 140 0.78 -9.77 10.03
C GLN A 140 1.65 -11.02 10.11
N GLN A 141 1.04 -12.16 9.89
CA GLN A 141 1.72 -13.45 9.80
C GLN A 141 2.86 -13.40 8.77
N PHE A 142 4.02 -13.94 9.16
CA PHE A 142 5.10 -14.21 8.22
C PHE A 142 4.74 -15.46 7.38
N LEU A 143 4.83 -15.31 6.07
CA LEU A 143 4.64 -16.43 5.15
C LEU A 143 6.01 -16.95 4.74
N PRO A 144 6.38 -18.18 5.15
CA PRO A 144 7.65 -18.78 4.74
C PRO A 144 7.60 -19.17 3.26
N GLY A 145 8.77 -19.26 2.64
CA GLY A 145 8.91 -19.70 1.26
C GLY A 145 9.53 -18.63 0.35
N ARG A 146 9.41 -18.85 -0.96
CA ARG A 146 9.97 -17.94 -1.95
C ARG A 146 9.17 -16.65 -2.05
N ASN A 147 9.88 -15.53 -2.11
CA ASN A 147 9.27 -14.22 -2.31
C ASN A 147 9.11 -13.97 -3.81
N ILE A 148 7.89 -14.05 -4.29
CA ILE A 148 7.56 -13.89 -5.70
C ILE A 148 6.81 -12.58 -5.90
N ALA A 149 7.30 -11.75 -6.82
CA ALA A 149 6.55 -10.60 -7.32
C ALA A 149 5.87 -11.00 -8.63
N TRP A 150 4.58 -10.71 -8.71
CA TRP A 150 3.78 -10.85 -9.92
C TRP A 150 3.32 -9.49 -10.39
N ASP A 151 3.86 -9.05 -11.52
CA ASP A 151 3.47 -7.83 -12.19
C ASP A 151 2.46 -8.17 -13.27
N SER A 152 1.37 -7.42 -13.38
CA SER A 152 0.29 -7.72 -14.33
C SER A 152 -0.31 -6.45 -14.93
N PHE A 153 -0.68 -6.55 -16.19
CA PHE A 153 -1.31 -5.49 -16.93
C PHE A 153 -2.75 -5.92 -17.34
N TRP A 154 -3.71 -5.09 -17.01
CA TRP A 154 -5.13 -5.37 -17.18
C TRP A 154 -5.80 -4.27 -18.01
N TYR A 155 -6.76 -4.65 -18.83
CA TYR A 155 -7.63 -3.75 -19.55
C TYR A 155 -9.07 -4.26 -19.48
N GLU A 156 -10.00 -3.44 -19.03
CA GLU A 156 -11.43 -3.77 -18.86
C GLU A 156 -11.69 -5.12 -18.16
N GLY A 157 -10.93 -5.39 -17.10
CA GLY A 157 -11.05 -6.63 -16.32
C GLY A 157 -10.40 -7.87 -16.96
N LYS A 158 -9.76 -7.73 -18.13
CA LYS A 158 -9.03 -8.82 -18.79
C LYS A 158 -7.54 -8.69 -18.57
N LEU A 159 -6.89 -9.79 -18.21
CA LEU A 159 -5.43 -9.86 -18.12
C LEU A 159 -4.85 -9.80 -19.54
N ILE A 160 -4.06 -8.78 -19.81
CA ILE A 160 -3.38 -8.58 -21.09
C ILE A 160 -1.98 -9.20 -21.07
N ALA A 161 -1.24 -8.96 -19.99
CA ALA A 161 0.11 -9.48 -19.82
C ALA A 161 0.44 -9.67 -18.36
N SER A 162 1.31 -10.62 -18.04
CA SER A 162 1.86 -10.77 -16.71
C SER A 162 3.30 -11.23 -16.77
N PHE A 163 4.03 -10.88 -15.72
CA PHE A 163 5.41 -11.27 -15.52
C PHE A 163 5.64 -11.63 -14.06
N THR A 164 6.33 -12.74 -13.84
CA THR A 164 6.65 -13.23 -12.50
C THR A 164 8.16 -13.21 -12.30
N ARG A 165 8.60 -12.72 -11.14
CA ARG A 165 10.02 -12.71 -10.75
C ARG A 165 10.16 -13.10 -9.28
N GLU A 166 11.22 -13.82 -8.98
CA GLU A 166 11.67 -14.07 -7.61
C GLU A 166 12.47 -12.87 -7.11
N ARG A 167 12.31 -12.51 -5.83
CA ARG A 167 13.02 -11.43 -5.15
C ARG A 167 14.07 -11.97 -4.19
#